data_f5989ec76be244bc0c9b63fbd06d4193
#
_entry.id   f5989ec76be244bc0c9b63fbd06d4193
#
_cell.length_a   1.000
_cell.length_b   1.000
_cell.length_c   1.000
_cell.angle_alpha   90.00
_cell.angle_beta   90.00
_cell.angle_gamma   90.00
#
_symmetry.space_group_name_H-M   'P 1'
#
loop_
_entity.id
_entity.type
_entity.pdbx_description
1 polymer ?
#
loop_
_entity_poly.entity_id
_entity_poly.type
_entity_poly.pdbx_seq_one_letter_code
_entity_poly.pdbx_strand_id
1 'polypeptide(L)'
;MFDAFTKVVAQADARGQFISTSEIDALAAMVSDSNKRLDAVNRISSNASTIVASAARQLFAQQPALIAPGGNAYTSRRMAACLRDMEIILRYVTYSAFTGDASVMEDRCLNGLRETYLALGTPGASVAAGVNLMKDAALAI
;
A
#
# COMPACT_ATOMS: atom_id res chain seq x y z
N MET A 1 -2.45 8.85 13.27
CA MET A 1 -1.54 7.78 12.79
C MET A 1 -0.86 7.15 13.98
N PHE A 2 -1.09 5.87 14.19
CA PHE A 2 -0.59 5.12 15.34
C PHE A 2 0.20 3.90 14.84
N ASP A 3 1.20 3.47 15.61
CA ASP A 3 1.72 2.11 15.50
C ASP A 3 0.80 1.12 16.27
N ALA A 4 1.06 -0.17 16.13
CA ALA A 4 0.22 -1.20 16.74
C ALA A 4 0.16 -1.08 18.27
N PHE A 5 1.25 -0.70 18.92
CA PHE A 5 1.31 -0.53 20.39
C PHE A 5 0.50 0.69 20.82
N THR A 6 0.73 1.84 20.21
CA THR A 6 0.00 3.09 20.52
C THR A 6 -1.49 2.94 20.29
N LYS A 7 -1.90 2.16 19.26
CA LYS A 7 -3.30 1.88 18.98
C LYS A 7 -3.97 1.08 20.10
N VAL A 8 -3.30 0.04 20.61
CA VAL A 8 -3.81 -0.75 21.76
C VAL A 8 -3.94 0.10 23.01
N VAL A 9 -2.92 0.95 23.28
CA VAL A 9 -2.98 1.90 24.40
C VAL A 9 -4.17 2.84 24.26
N ALA A 10 -4.35 3.48 23.11
CA ALA A 10 -5.45 4.41 22.87
C ALA A 10 -6.83 3.73 23.01
N GLN A 11 -6.97 2.50 22.57
CA GLN A 11 -8.21 1.73 22.70
C GLN A 11 -8.50 1.34 24.16
N ALA A 12 -7.50 0.94 24.94
CA ALA A 12 -7.64 0.65 26.35
C ALA A 12 -8.00 1.90 27.15
N ASP A 13 -7.33 3.03 26.87
CA ASP A 13 -7.58 4.31 27.50
C ASP A 13 -9.00 4.80 27.21
N ALA A 14 -9.47 4.72 25.98
CA ALA A 14 -10.84 5.11 25.59
C ALA A 14 -11.92 4.28 26.32
N ARG A 15 -11.61 3.04 26.72
CA ARG A 15 -12.51 2.19 27.51
C ARG A 15 -12.34 2.39 29.03
N GLY A 16 -11.33 3.13 29.48
CA GLY A 16 -10.97 3.27 30.89
C GLY A 16 -10.56 1.93 31.52
N GLN A 17 -9.90 1.04 30.75
CA GLN A 17 -9.57 -0.32 31.18
C GLN A 17 -8.08 -0.60 30.99
N PHE A 18 -7.59 -1.61 31.72
CA PHE A 18 -6.26 -2.15 31.45
C PHE A 18 -6.23 -2.85 30.09
N ILE A 19 -5.04 -2.90 29.48
CA ILE A 19 -4.78 -3.70 28.28
C ILE A 19 -5.09 -5.17 28.63
N SER A 20 -5.93 -5.81 27.82
CA SER A 20 -6.35 -7.19 28.06
C SER A 20 -5.24 -8.19 27.68
N THR A 21 -5.32 -9.39 28.25
CA THR A 21 -4.40 -10.48 27.92
C THR A 21 -4.41 -10.80 26.42
N SER A 22 -5.59 -10.77 25.77
CA SER A 22 -5.70 -11.03 24.33
C SER A 22 -5.02 -9.96 23.49
N GLU A 23 -5.05 -8.69 23.92
CA GLU A 23 -4.34 -7.60 23.24
C GLU A 23 -2.82 -7.74 23.43
N ILE A 24 -2.38 -8.15 24.62
CA ILE A 24 -0.97 -8.43 24.91
C ILE A 24 -0.47 -9.62 24.06
N ASP A 25 -1.25 -10.70 23.98
CA ASP A 25 -0.90 -11.88 23.17
C ASP A 25 -0.79 -11.54 21.68
N ALA A 26 -1.72 -10.72 21.18
CA ALA A 26 -1.67 -10.24 19.79
C ALA A 26 -0.40 -9.41 19.50
N LEU A 27 -0.01 -8.52 20.42
CA LEU A 27 1.24 -7.77 20.31
C LEU A 27 2.48 -8.66 20.43
N ALA A 28 2.45 -9.66 21.31
CA ALA A 28 3.54 -10.64 21.45
C ALA A 28 3.74 -11.45 20.17
N ALA A 29 2.64 -11.91 19.54
CA ALA A 29 2.68 -12.56 18.23
C ALA A 29 3.26 -11.64 17.14
N MET A 30 2.85 -10.38 17.12
CA MET A 30 3.38 -9.38 16.19
C MET A 30 4.89 -9.17 16.37
N VAL A 31 5.37 -9.10 17.61
CA VAL A 31 6.81 -8.97 17.92
C VAL A 31 7.57 -10.23 17.51
N SER A 32 7.01 -11.42 17.77
CA SER A 32 7.60 -12.70 17.35
C SER A 32 7.81 -12.78 15.83
N ASP A 33 6.86 -12.22 15.06
CA ASP A 33 6.95 -12.19 13.59
C ASP A 33 7.71 -10.97 13.04
N SER A 34 8.28 -10.13 13.91
CA SER A 34 8.92 -8.87 13.50
C SER A 34 10.08 -9.07 12.53
N ASN A 35 10.90 -10.11 12.70
CA ASN A 35 12.02 -10.38 11.80
C ASN A 35 11.55 -10.70 10.37
N LYS A 36 10.49 -11.50 10.23
CA LYS A 36 9.89 -11.79 8.91
C LYS A 36 9.33 -10.52 8.27
N ARG A 37 8.70 -9.68 9.07
CA ARG A 37 8.14 -8.40 8.63
C ARG A 37 9.22 -7.43 8.17
N LEU A 38 10.30 -7.30 8.94
CA LEU A 38 11.44 -6.47 8.57
C LEU A 38 12.13 -6.98 7.30
N ASP A 39 12.28 -8.30 7.14
CA ASP A 39 12.82 -8.90 5.92
C ASP A 39 11.92 -8.58 4.71
N ALA A 40 10.60 -8.76 4.84
CA ALA A 40 9.65 -8.43 3.77
C ALA A 40 9.70 -6.95 3.38
N VAL A 41 9.73 -6.03 4.37
CA VAL A 41 9.85 -4.58 4.12
C VAL A 41 11.16 -4.25 3.40
N ASN A 42 12.26 -4.84 3.84
CA ASN A 42 13.58 -4.65 3.21
C ASN A 42 13.61 -5.15 1.76
N ARG A 43 13.06 -6.34 1.50
CA ARG A 43 12.96 -6.92 0.15
C ARG A 43 12.11 -6.06 -0.77
N ILE A 44 10.92 -5.66 -0.33
CA ILE A 44 10.03 -4.80 -1.12
C ILE A 44 10.69 -3.45 -1.40
N SER A 45 11.27 -2.82 -0.38
CA SER A 45 11.90 -1.50 -0.53
C SER A 45 13.10 -1.54 -1.47
N SER A 46 13.94 -2.58 -1.37
CA SER A 46 15.10 -2.75 -2.24
C SER A 46 14.75 -3.07 -3.71
N ASN A 47 13.54 -3.57 -3.96
CA ASN A 47 13.05 -3.94 -5.29
C ASN A 47 11.87 -3.08 -5.78
N ALA A 48 11.57 -1.95 -5.12
CA ALA A 48 10.37 -1.17 -5.38
C ALA A 48 10.22 -0.77 -6.85
N SER A 49 11.28 -0.28 -7.48
CA SER A 49 11.26 0.12 -8.90
C SER A 49 10.99 -1.08 -9.84
N THR A 50 11.54 -2.24 -9.53
CA THR A 50 11.32 -3.48 -10.30
C THR A 50 9.88 -3.96 -10.16
N ILE A 51 9.32 -3.95 -8.95
CA ILE A 51 7.92 -4.30 -8.67
C ILE A 51 6.99 -3.38 -9.46
N VAL A 52 7.17 -2.06 -9.35
CA VAL A 52 6.33 -1.07 -10.06
C VAL A 52 6.43 -1.24 -11.57
N ALA A 53 7.64 -1.35 -12.11
CA ALA A 53 7.84 -1.51 -13.55
C ALA A 53 7.24 -2.81 -14.09
N SER A 54 7.35 -3.92 -13.34
CA SER A 54 6.75 -5.20 -13.72
C SER A 54 5.22 -5.13 -13.71
N ALA A 55 4.64 -4.60 -12.65
CA ALA A 55 3.20 -4.45 -12.50
C ALA A 55 2.62 -3.51 -13.58
N ALA A 56 3.27 -2.38 -13.86
CA ALA A 56 2.83 -1.45 -14.88
C ALA A 56 2.85 -2.06 -16.28
N ARG A 57 3.92 -2.80 -16.65
CA ARG A 57 3.97 -3.50 -17.95
C ARG A 57 2.83 -4.49 -18.09
N GLN A 58 2.52 -5.26 -17.05
CA GLN A 58 1.42 -6.22 -17.08
C GLN A 58 0.06 -5.53 -17.15
N LEU A 59 -0.14 -4.45 -16.38
CA LEU A 59 -1.37 -3.66 -16.42
C LEU A 59 -1.65 -3.12 -17.81
N PHE A 60 -0.65 -2.51 -18.46
CA PHE A 60 -0.82 -1.94 -19.81
C PHE A 60 -0.97 -3.02 -20.89
N ALA A 61 -0.38 -4.18 -20.70
CA ALA A 61 -0.62 -5.33 -21.58
C ALA A 61 -2.05 -5.87 -21.47
N GLN A 62 -2.60 -5.91 -20.26
CA GLN A 62 -3.98 -6.36 -20.00
C GLN A 62 -5.01 -5.28 -20.37
N GLN A 63 -4.65 -4.02 -20.25
CA GLN A 63 -5.54 -2.88 -20.47
C GLN A 63 -4.91 -1.85 -21.43
N PRO A 64 -4.72 -2.19 -22.73
CA PRO A 64 -4.02 -1.33 -23.68
C PRO A 64 -4.73 0.01 -23.91
N ALA A 65 -6.03 0.11 -23.65
CA ALA A 65 -6.78 1.34 -23.72
C ALA A 65 -6.22 2.45 -22.80
N LEU A 66 -5.54 2.10 -21.70
CA LEU A 66 -4.93 3.08 -20.80
C LEU A 66 -3.80 3.88 -21.47
N ILE A 67 -3.09 3.28 -22.41
CA ILE A 67 -1.96 3.88 -23.15
C ILE A 67 -2.30 4.24 -24.59
N ALA A 68 -3.54 4.01 -25.03
CA ALA A 68 -4.04 4.46 -26.33
C ALA A 68 -4.39 5.97 -26.30
N PRO A 69 -4.51 6.63 -27.45
CA PRO A 69 -4.98 8.01 -27.53
C PRO A 69 -6.25 8.23 -26.70
N GLY A 70 -6.23 9.22 -25.80
CA GLY A 70 -7.33 9.48 -24.86
C GLY A 70 -7.26 8.69 -23.53
N GLY A 71 -6.41 7.67 -23.41
CA GLY A 71 -6.23 6.90 -22.20
C GLY A 71 -5.56 7.68 -21.06
N ASN A 72 -5.78 7.24 -19.82
CA ASN A 72 -5.29 7.93 -18.62
C ASN A 72 -3.75 7.93 -18.50
N ALA A 73 -3.04 7.00 -19.14
CA ALA A 73 -1.59 6.91 -19.15
C ALA A 73 -0.97 7.20 -20.54
N TYR A 74 -1.72 7.78 -21.49
CA TYR A 74 -1.30 7.91 -22.89
C TYR A 74 -0.06 8.80 -23.09
N THR A 75 0.05 9.92 -22.39
CA THR A 75 1.21 10.80 -22.56
C THR A 75 2.35 10.40 -21.63
N SER A 76 3.62 10.69 -22.00
CA SER A 76 4.78 10.45 -21.14
C SER A 76 4.61 11.05 -19.74
N ARG A 77 4.01 12.24 -19.64
CA ARG A 77 3.71 12.90 -18.37
C ARG A 77 2.70 12.10 -17.53
N ARG A 78 1.63 11.58 -18.16
CA ARG A 78 0.60 10.78 -17.48
C ARG A 78 1.16 9.41 -17.10
N MET A 79 1.96 8.81 -17.96
CA MET A 79 2.68 7.58 -17.66
C MET A 79 3.58 7.74 -16.43
N ALA A 80 4.40 8.79 -16.40
CA ALA A 80 5.26 9.08 -15.26
C ALA A 80 4.46 9.33 -13.97
N ALA A 81 3.32 10.01 -14.05
CA ALA A 81 2.43 10.19 -12.91
C ALA A 81 1.86 8.86 -12.41
N CYS A 82 1.41 7.98 -13.31
CA CYS A 82 0.91 6.66 -12.97
C CYS A 82 1.97 5.82 -12.24
N LEU A 83 3.19 5.76 -12.77
CA LEU A 83 4.29 5.01 -12.14
C LEU A 83 4.66 5.58 -10.76
N ARG A 84 4.73 6.90 -10.64
CA ARG A 84 4.96 7.57 -9.36
C ARG A 84 3.86 7.24 -8.35
N ASP A 85 2.60 7.26 -8.76
CA ASP A 85 1.47 6.97 -7.87
C ASP A 85 1.48 5.50 -7.41
N MET A 86 1.83 4.56 -8.30
CA MET A 86 2.06 3.16 -7.93
C MET A 86 3.19 3.02 -6.89
N GLU A 87 4.30 3.74 -7.07
CA GLU A 87 5.41 3.75 -6.11
C GLU A 87 5.00 4.34 -4.75
N ILE A 88 4.20 5.43 -4.76
CA ILE A 88 3.66 6.01 -3.53
C ILE A 88 2.79 5.01 -2.79
N ILE A 89 1.89 4.32 -3.45
CA ILE A 89 1.03 3.30 -2.85
C ILE A 89 1.89 2.18 -2.25
N LEU A 90 2.85 1.66 -3.02
CA LEU A 90 3.76 0.61 -2.54
C LEU A 90 4.55 1.04 -1.30
N ARG A 91 5.02 2.28 -1.28
CA ARG A 91 5.73 2.86 -0.12
C ARG A 91 4.84 2.89 1.13
N TYR A 92 3.58 3.29 1.03
CA TYR A 92 2.66 3.29 2.17
C TYR A 92 2.28 1.88 2.62
N VAL A 93 2.24 0.91 1.71
CA VAL A 93 2.12 -0.51 2.07
C VAL A 93 3.30 -0.95 2.93
N THR A 94 4.54 -0.59 2.57
CA THR A 94 5.71 -0.93 3.39
C THR A 94 5.69 -0.26 4.76
N TYR A 95 5.22 0.98 4.86
CA TYR A 95 5.06 1.65 6.15
C TYR A 95 4.05 0.94 7.04
N SER A 96 2.91 0.52 6.50
CA SER A 96 1.91 -0.24 7.24
C SER A 96 2.42 -1.60 7.67
N ALA A 97 3.16 -2.29 6.81
CA ALA A 97 3.82 -3.55 7.14
C ALA A 97 4.86 -3.36 8.26
N PHE A 98 5.65 -2.29 8.21
CA PHE A 98 6.65 -1.97 9.22
C PHE A 98 6.04 -1.68 10.60
N THR A 99 4.99 -0.86 10.64
CA THR A 99 4.32 -0.48 11.89
C THR A 99 3.38 -1.54 12.44
N GLY A 100 3.01 -2.54 11.62
CA GLY A 100 1.99 -3.53 11.96
C GLY A 100 0.57 -2.98 12.05
N ASP A 101 0.32 -1.78 11.49
CA ASP A 101 -0.97 -1.10 11.54
C ASP A 101 -1.27 -0.40 10.23
N ALA A 102 -2.53 -0.51 9.76
CA ALA A 102 -2.95 0.07 8.49
C ALA A 102 -3.25 1.57 8.57
N SER A 103 -3.29 2.19 9.75
CA SER A 103 -3.70 3.59 9.92
C SER A 103 -2.85 4.58 9.13
N VAL A 104 -1.56 4.30 8.94
CA VAL A 104 -0.69 5.14 8.10
C VAL A 104 -1.13 5.13 6.64
N MET A 105 -1.55 3.96 6.13
CA MET A 105 -2.09 3.81 4.78
C MET A 105 -3.43 4.54 4.63
N GLU A 106 -4.32 4.36 5.60
CA GLU A 106 -5.65 4.99 5.62
C GLU A 106 -5.51 6.51 5.69
N ASP A 107 -4.77 7.03 6.68
CA ASP A 107 -4.69 8.47 6.95
C ASP A 107 -3.90 9.26 5.89
N ARG A 108 -2.86 8.65 5.31
CA ARG A 108 -1.90 9.37 4.47
C ARG A 108 -1.99 9.02 2.98
N CYS A 109 -2.64 7.90 2.64
CA CYS A 109 -2.73 7.44 1.26
C CYS A 109 -4.18 7.31 0.78
N LEU A 110 -5.03 6.57 1.49
CA LEU A 110 -6.37 6.24 1.01
C LEU A 110 -7.37 7.37 1.21
N ASN A 111 -7.25 8.14 2.31
CA ASN A 111 -8.10 9.30 2.54
C ASN A 111 -7.90 10.33 1.43
N GLY A 112 -8.97 10.67 0.73
CA GLY A 112 -8.96 11.61 -0.39
C GLY A 112 -8.48 11.02 -1.73
N LEU A 113 -7.90 9.81 -1.76
CA LEU A 113 -7.43 9.20 -3.02
C LEU A 113 -8.59 8.91 -3.98
N ARG A 114 -9.69 8.41 -3.44
CA ARG A 114 -10.89 8.11 -4.23
C ARG A 114 -11.45 9.37 -4.91
N GLU A 115 -11.61 10.44 -4.15
CA GLU A 115 -12.12 11.72 -4.63
C GLU A 115 -11.17 12.32 -5.67
N THR A 116 -9.86 12.25 -5.41
CA THR A 116 -8.83 12.71 -6.34
C THR A 116 -8.89 11.94 -7.65
N TYR A 117 -8.96 10.62 -7.61
CA TYR A 117 -9.01 9.82 -8.82
C TYR A 117 -10.33 9.95 -9.57
N LEU A 118 -11.46 10.13 -8.88
CA LEU A 118 -12.73 10.46 -9.52
C LEU A 118 -12.65 11.81 -10.25
N ALA A 119 -12.08 12.84 -9.62
CA ALA A 119 -11.90 14.16 -10.23
C ALA A 119 -10.96 14.13 -11.44
N LEU A 120 -9.94 13.27 -11.43
CA LEU A 120 -9.00 13.07 -12.54
C LEU A 120 -9.51 12.13 -13.64
N GLY A 121 -10.68 11.50 -13.44
CA GLY A 121 -11.21 10.48 -14.34
C GLY A 121 -10.37 9.19 -14.37
N THR A 122 -9.61 8.92 -13.32
CA THR A 122 -8.79 7.70 -13.23
C THR A 122 -9.69 6.50 -12.91
N PRO A 123 -9.66 5.42 -13.73
CA PRO A 123 -10.56 4.29 -13.54
C PRO A 123 -10.14 3.45 -12.33
N GLY A 124 -10.98 3.43 -11.27
CA GLY A 124 -10.70 2.74 -10.01
C GLY A 124 -10.44 1.24 -10.17
N ALA A 125 -11.10 0.59 -11.13
CA ALA A 125 -10.86 -0.83 -11.44
C ALA A 125 -9.43 -1.07 -11.94
N SER A 126 -8.87 -0.14 -12.74
CA SER A 126 -7.50 -0.22 -13.23
C SER A 126 -6.49 0.03 -12.11
N VAL A 127 -6.80 0.93 -11.18
CA VAL A 127 -5.99 1.15 -9.96
C VAL A 127 -5.93 -0.13 -9.13
N ALA A 128 -7.07 -0.76 -8.85
CA ALA A 128 -7.14 -2.01 -8.11
C ALA A 128 -6.38 -3.15 -8.81
N ALA A 129 -6.49 -3.25 -10.13
CA ALA A 129 -5.71 -4.20 -10.92
C ALA A 129 -4.20 -3.95 -10.80
N GLY A 130 -3.76 -2.70 -10.89
CA GLY A 130 -2.35 -2.32 -10.71
C GLY A 130 -1.81 -2.68 -9.33
N VAL A 131 -2.59 -2.46 -8.27
CA VAL A 131 -2.21 -2.84 -6.90
C VAL A 131 -2.07 -4.36 -6.75
N ASN A 132 -3.00 -5.13 -7.31
CA ASN A 132 -2.91 -6.59 -7.30
C ASN A 132 -1.66 -7.09 -8.06
N LEU A 133 -1.36 -6.50 -9.20
CA LEU A 133 -0.14 -6.84 -9.97
C LEU A 133 1.14 -6.48 -9.20
N MET A 134 1.16 -5.37 -8.44
CA MET A 134 2.28 -5.06 -7.55
C MET A 134 2.42 -6.09 -6.42
N LYS A 135 1.30 -6.53 -5.83
CA LYS A 135 1.30 -7.61 -4.84
C LYS A 135 1.92 -8.88 -5.42
N ASP A 136 1.48 -9.30 -6.60
CA ASP A 136 1.98 -10.52 -7.24
C ASP A 136 3.47 -10.40 -7.58
N ALA A 137 3.92 -9.24 -8.06
CA ALA A 137 5.33 -8.97 -8.32
C ALA A 137 6.17 -8.96 -7.03
N ALA A 138 5.62 -8.46 -5.92
CA ALA A 138 6.29 -8.48 -4.62
C ALA A 138 6.40 -9.89 -4.02
N LEU A 139 5.44 -10.77 -4.29
CA LEU A 139 5.50 -12.17 -3.84
C LEU A 139 6.50 -13.03 -4.63
N ALA A 140 6.95 -12.55 -5.78
CA ALA A 140 7.87 -13.26 -6.66
C ALA A 140 9.37 -12.95 -6.38
N ILE A 141 9.68 -12.08 -5.40
CA ILE A 141 11.05 -11.67 -5.04
C ILE A 141 11.56 -12.27 -3.75
#